data_b99e7f48909a6bc1282a06e0889427e7
#
_entry.id   b99e7f48909a6bc1282a06e0889427e7
#
_cell.length_a   1.000
_cell.length_b   1.000
_cell.length_c   1.000
_cell.angle_alpha   90.00
_cell.angle_beta   90.00
_cell.angle_gamma   90.00
#
_symmetry.space_group_name_H-M   'P 1'
#
loop_
_entity.id
_entity.type
_entity.pdbx_description
1 polymer ?
#
loop_
_entity_poly.entity_id
_entity_poly.type
_entity_poly.pdbx_seq_one_letter_code
_entity_poly.pdbx_strand_id
1 'polypeptide(L)'
;MTYKDAGVDIDAGDRMVDLIRPLVERTHTPRVMGAYGGFAGMFRLDFNERLFKQNYREPVLIGCTDGVGTKLMVAFAMDRLDTVGIDLVAMNVNDLICCGGEPLFFLDYLGVGKLDPARMAQIVKGISDGCVQANCALLGGETAEMPAFYKPREFDMAGFAVGVVERRRIIDGRCAEPGDVAIALASDGLHSNGYGLARRVLLEKAGYGVADRPPELDGASVGEEMLRPTRIYVRSVLNVLRHYRVKRVIKALAHITGGGLPGNLPRVLPDGLTVRVKRDSWQVPAIFKLIAAKGPVDDLEMLNVFNMGVGFVLIVAPDFARPIMNRLRTLGERCWVLGKVRKGGPELEWA
;
A
#
# COMPACT_ATOMS: atom_id res chain seq x y z
N MET A 1 -15.03 -4.63 41.86
CA MET A 1 -14.38 -4.01 40.66
C MET A 1 -13.86 -5.15 39.81
N THR A 2 -14.35 -5.27 38.58
CA THR A 2 -13.97 -6.32 37.63
C THR A 2 -13.07 -5.71 36.58
N TYR A 3 -12.41 -6.55 35.76
CA TYR A 3 -11.60 -6.08 34.63
C TYR A 3 -12.47 -5.36 33.59
N LYS A 4 -13.74 -5.78 33.47
CA LYS A 4 -14.74 -5.10 32.64
C LYS A 4 -15.09 -3.70 33.15
N ASP A 5 -15.17 -3.53 34.52
CA ASP A 5 -15.37 -2.21 35.13
C ASP A 5 -14.17 -1.28 34.89
N ALA A 6 -12.98 -1.84 34.64
CA ALA A 6 -11.76 -1.10 34.25
C ALA A 6 -11.64 -0.83 32.74
N GLY A 7 -12.66 -1.23 31.96
CA GLY A 7 -12.73 -0.93 30.52
C GLY A 7 -12.21 -2.03 29.59
N VAL A 8 -11.94 -3.25 30.08
CA VAL A 8 -11.47 -4.39 29.27
C VAL A 8 -12.46 -5.55 29.35
N ASP A 9 -13.06 -5.90 28.21
CA ASP A 9 -14.07 -6.96 28.07
C ASP A 9 -13.48 -8.22 27.39
N ILE A 10 -13.05 -9.21 28.20
CA ILE A 10 -12.47 -10.48 27.71
C ILE A 10 -13.45 -11.23 26.81
N ASP A 11 -14.75 -11.30 27.19
CA ASP A 11 -15.77 -11.99 26.39
C ASP A 11 -15.94 -11.35 24.99
N ALA A 12 -15.78 -10.02 24.92
CA ALA A 12 -15.78 -9.31 23.63
C ALA A 12 -14.55 -9.70 22.80
N GLY A 13 -13.38 -9.87 23.43
CA GLY A 13 -12.16 -10.38 22.80
C GLY A 13 -12.37 -11.76 22.19
N ASP A 14 -12.91 -12.70 22.95
CA ASP A 14 -13.16 -14.07 22.47
C ASP A 14 -14.15 -14.07 21.29
N ARG A 15 -15.24 -13.30 21.38
CA ARG A 15 -16.20 -13.16 20.25
C ARG A 15 -15.55 -12.56 19.01
N MET A 16 -14.65 -11.60 19.17
CA MET A 16 -13.91 -11.03 18.06
C MET A 16 -13.05 -12.10 17.38
N VAL A 17 -12.28 -12.88 18.14
CA VAL A 17 -11.43 -13.96 17.64
C VAL A 17 -12.24 -14.95 16.81
N ASP A 18 -13.43 -15.34 17.26
CA ASP A 18 -14.31 -16.25 16.50
C ASP A 18 -14.82 -15.62 15.18
N LEU A 19 -15.18 -14.33 15.21
CA LEU A 19 -15.63 -13.61 14.02
C LEU A 19 -14.53 -13.44 12.96
N ILE A 20 -13.29 -13.21 13.37
CA ILE A 20 -12.18 -12.97 12.45
C ILE A 20 -11.51 -14.26 11.96
N ARG A 21 -11.66 -15.39 12.65
CA ARG A 21 -11.06 -16.68 12.28
C ARG A 21 -11.22 -17.02 10.79
N PRO A 22 -12.43 -17.04 10.21
CA PRO A 22 -12.58 -17.38 8.77
C PRO A 22 -11.95 -16.35 7.85
N LEU A 23 -11.84 -15.09 8.29
CA LEU A 23 -11.18 -14.02 7.53
C LEU A 23 -9.66 -14.20 7.49
N VAL A 24 -9.08 -14.67 8.58
CA VAL A 24 -7.63 -14.98 8.68
C VAL A 24 -7.34 -16.24 7.87
N GLU A 25 -8.06 -17.34 8.12
CA GLU A 25 -7.81 -18.66 7.52
C GLU A 25 -7.94 -18.64 5.99
N ARG A 26 -8.83 -17.85 5.40
CA ARG A 26 -8.96 -17.75 3.93
C ARG A 26 -7.72 -17.17 3.24
N THR A 27 -6.81 -16.50 3.97
CA THR A 27 -5.54 -16.00 3.45
C THR A 27 -4.43 -17.05 3.50
N HIS A 28 -4.64 -18.13 4.26
CA HIS A 28 -3.63 -19.14 4.52
C HIS A 28 -3.32 -19.96 3.27
N THR A 29 -2.07 -20.30 3.13
CA THR A 29 -1.55 -21.23 2.12
C THR A 29 -1.01 -22.48 2.83
N PRO A 30 -0.70 -23.58 2.13
CA PRO A 30 -0.05 -24.74 2.74
C PRO A 30 1.30 -24.46 3.42
N ARG A 31 1.82 -23.24 3.30
CA ARG A 31 3.04 -22.80 3.97
C ARG A 31 2.78 -22.32 5.41
N VAL A 32 1.55 -21.97 5.76
CA VAL A 32 1.16 -21.66 7.14
C VAL A 32 1.09 -22.94 7.93
N MET A 33 1.72 -22.98 9.10
CA MET A 33 1.80 -24.15 9.97
C MET A 33 1.10 -23.88 11.29
N GLY A 34 0.44 -24.91 11.82
CA GLY A 34 -0.29 -24.80 13.09
C GLY A 34 -1.73 -24.32 12.91
N ALA A 35 -2.49 -24.33 14.01
CA ALA A 35 -3.85 -23.83 14.06
C ALA A 35 -3.87 -22.34 14.40
N TYR A 36 -4.91 -21.64 13.96
CA TYR A 36 -5.19 -20.27 14.37
C TYR A 36 -5.44 -20.21 15.91
N GLY A 37 -4.88 -19.18 16.56
CA GLY A 37 -5.05 -18.97 18.01
C GLY A 37 -3.90 -19.51 18.87
N GLY A 38 -2.80 -19.95 18.27
CA GLY A 38 -1.55 -20.26 18.99
C GLY A 38 -0.80 -18.99 19.44
N PHE A 39 0.22 -19.14 20.31
CA PHE A 39 1.03 -18.02 20.79
C PHE A 39 1.84 -17.32 19.69
N ALA A 40 2.13 -18.01 18.58
CA ALA A 40 2.86 -17.46 17.44
C ALA A 40 2.41 -18.13 16.15
N GLY A 41 2.41 -17.37 15.06
CA GLY A 41 2.21 -17.90 13.73
C GLY A 41 3.50 -18.49 13.17
N MET A 42 3.40 -19.62 12.46
CA MET A 42 4.55 -20.31 11.85
C MET A 42 4.37 -20.37 10.34
N PHE A 43 5.45 -20.11 9.59
CA PHE A 43 5.43 -20.09 8.13
C PHE A 43 6.65 -20.81 7.55
N ARG A 44 6.42 -21.76 6.64
CA ARG A 44 7.50 -22.51 5.98
C ARG A 44 8.15 -21.69 4.88
N LEU A 45 9.45 -21.56 4.92
CA LEU A 45 10.23 -20.95 3.83
C LEU A 45 10.43 -21.90 2.66
N ASP A 46 10.75 -23.15 2.93
CA ASP A 46 10.85 -24.20 1.92
C ASP A 46 9.48 -24.78 1.60
N PHE A 47 9.19 -24.98 0.33
CA PHE A 47 7.96 -25.60 -0.11
C PHE A 47 8.28 -26.63 -1.19
N ASN A 48 8.35 -27.90 -0.76
CA ASN A 48 8.83 -29.01 -1.58
C ASN A 48 7.72 -30.02 -1.91
N GLU A 49 6.52 -29.53 -2.24
CA GLU A 49 5.47 -30.40 -2.74
C GLU A 49 5.61 -30.65 -4.25
N ARG A 50 5.17 -31.82 -4.71
CA ARG A 50 5.33 -32.28 -6.10
C ARG A 50 4.88 -31.30 -7.17
N LEU A 51 3.92 -30.43 -6.84
CA LEU A 51 3.34 -29.45 -7.77
C LEU A 51 3.89 -28.02 -7.60
N PHE A 52 4.53 -27.69 -6.47
CA PHE A 52 4.98 -26.33 -6.16
C PHE A 52 6.34 -26.35 -5.49
N LYS A 53 7.41 -26.35 -6.30
CA LYS A 53 8.77 -26.17 -5.78
C LYS A 53 9.09 -24.69 -5.71
N GLN A 54 9.18 -24.14 -4.52
CA GLN A 54 9.71 -22.79 -4.29
C GLN A 54 10.85 -22.87 -3.28
N ASN A 55 12.05 -23.19 -3.78
CA ASN A 55 13.26 -23.24 -2.99
C ASN A 55 14.13 -22.03 -3.31
N TYR A 56 14.48 -21.29 -2.28
CA TYR A 56 15.48 -20.23 -2.34
C TYR A 56 16.86 -20.87 -2.10
N ARG A 57 17.88 -20.41 -2.82
CA ARG A 57 19.27 -20.82 -2.63
C ARG A 57 19.95 -19.95 -1.58
N GLU A 58 19.76 -18.64 -1.68
CA GLU A 58 20.31 -17.62 -0.79
C GLU A 58 19.17 -16.66 -0.39
N PRO A 59 18.22 -17.10 0.47
CA PRO A 59 17.08 -16.29 0.83
C PRO A 59 17.49 -15.08 1.68
N VAL A 60 16.97 -13.91 1.34
CA VAL A 60 17.06 -12.69 2.15
C VAL A 60 15.65 -12.32 2.60
N LEU A 61 15.45 -12.21 3.90
CA LEU A 61 14.17 -11.73 4.45
C LEU A 61 14.09 -10.23 4.31
N ILE A 62 12.89 -9.76 3.99
CA ILE A 62 12.53 -8.34 3.92
C ILE A 62 11.45 -8.13 4.96
N GLY A 63 11.62 -7.13 5.82
CA GLY A 63 10.61 -6.68 6.78
C GLY A 63 10.29 -5.20 6.54
N CYS A 64 9.02 -4.85 6.60
CA CYS A 64 8.55 -3.47 6.59
C CYS A 64 7.39 -3.30 7.56
N THR A 65 7.17 -2.07 8.00
CA THR A 65 6.07 -1.67 8.86
C THR A 65 5.54 -0.32 8.43
N ASP A 66 4.24 -0.18 8.42
CA ASP A 66 3.56 1.08 8.14
C ASP A 66 2.17 1.08 8.77
N GLY A 67 1.57 2.27 8.89
CA GLY A 67 0.20 2.48 9.34
C GLY A 67 -0.70 3.04 8.24
N VAL A 68 -1.91 3.47 8.61
CA VAL A 68 -2.86 4.12 7.70
C VAL A 68 -2.85 5.65 7.88
N GLY A 69 -2.52 6.10 9.08
CA GLY A 69 -2.45 7.52 9.41
C GLY A 69 -3.83 8.19 9.45
N THR A 70 -3.86 9.50 9.18
CA THR A 70 -5.06 10.33 9.38
C THR A 70 -6.19 10.10 8.37
N LYS A 71 -6.05 9.17 7.43
CA LYS A 71 -7.17 8.62 6.64
C LYS A 71 -8.23 8.00 7.55
N LEU A 72 -7.81 7.43 8.70
CA LEU A 72 -8.72 6.88 9.72
C LEU A 72 -9.79 7.87 10.18
N MET A 73 -9.46 9.18 10.24
CA MET A 73 -10.43 10.21 10.61
C MET A 73 -11.60 10.30 9.61
N VAL A 74 -11.37 10.01 8.33
CA VAL A 74 -12.42 9.94 7.32
C VAL A 74 -13.24 8.68 7.49
N ALA A 75 -12.59 7.55 7.81
CA ALA A 75 -13.26 6.29 8.11
C ALA A 75 -14.19 6.42 9.34
N PHE A 76 -13.75 7.14 10.38
CA PHE A 76 -14.59 7.43 11.55
C PHE A 76 -15.80 8.30 11.19
N ALA A 77 -15.60 9.36 10.38
CA ALA A 77 -16.68 10.25 9.96
C ALA A 77 -17.72 9.56 9.06
N MET A 78 -17.27 8.59 8.24
CA MET A 78 -18.13 7.79 7.35
C MET A 78 -18.73 6.56 8.05
N ASP A 79 -18.26 6.20 9.24
CA ASP A 79 -18.52 4.92 9.90
C ASP A 79 -18.27 3.70 9.00
N ARG A 80 -17.24 3.80 8.14
CA ARG A 80 -16.87 2.80 7.16
C ARG A 80 -15.45 2.33 7.38
N LEU A 81 -15.26 1.08 7.82
CA LEU A 81 -14.00 0.55 8.33
C LEU A 81 -13.40 -0.57 7.43
N ASP A 82 -14.17 -1.08 6.48
CA ASP A 82 -13.79 -2.23 5.65
C ASP A 82 -12.71 -1.92 4.60
N THR A 83 -12.40 -0.65 4.34
CA THR A 83 -11.41 -0.23 3.34
C THR A 83 -10.02 0.01 3.92
N VAL A 84 -9.93 0.53 5.16
CA VAL A 84 -8.65 0.94 5.76
C VAL A 84 -7.71 -0.24 6.05
N GLY A 85 -8.24 -1.45 6.23
CA GLY A 85 -7.44 -2.66 6.32
C GLY A 85 -6.70 -2.98 5.01
N ILE A 86 -7.32 -2.70 3.84
CA ILE A 86 -6.66 -2.83 2.54
C ILE A 86 -5.52 -1.82 2.43
N ASP A 87 -5.73 -0.57 2.89
CA ASP A 87 -4.69 0.44 2.92
C ASP A 87 -3.49 -0.02 3.76
N LEU A 88 -3.75 -0.56 4.96
CA LEU A 88 -2.70 -1.05 5.85
C LEU A 88 -1.81 -2.09 5.17
N VAL A 89 -2.42 -3.07 4.52
CA VAL A 89 -1.68 -4.11 3.78
C VAL A 89 -0.94 -3.50 2.60
N ALA A 90 -1.61 -2.64 1.81
CA ALA A 90 -1.05 -2.05 0.61
C ALA A 90 0.20 -1.23 0.87
N MET A 91 0.20 -0.39 1.92
CA MET A 91 1.35 0.44 2.29
C MET A 91 2.58 -0.43 2.56
N ASN A 92 2.41 -1.53 3.28
CA ASN A 92 3.48 -2.46 3.61
C ASN A 92 3.96 -3.31 2.40
N VAL A 93 3.03 -3.99 1.71
CA VAL A 93 3.43 -4.94 0.66
C VAL A 93 3.92 -4.27 -0.61
N ASN A 94 3.47 -3.05 -0.91
CA ASN A 94 3.98 -2.28 -2.05
C ASN A 94 5.42 -1.80 -1.80
N ASP A 95 5.77 -1.43 -0.57
CA ASP A 95 7.15 -1.12 -0.20
C ASP A 95 8.03 -2.36 -0.28
N LEU A 96 7.55 -3.49 0.23
CA LEU A 96 8.27 -4.74 0.21
C LEU A 96 8.66 -5.19 -1.20
N ILE A 97 7.76 -5.06 -2.18
CA ILE A 97 8.07 -5.45 -3.57
C ILE A 97 9.06 -4.52 -4.25
N CYS A 98 9.31 -3.31 -3.73
CA CYS A 98 10.33 -2.41 -4.30
C CYS A 98 11.73 -3.03 -4.27
N CYS A 99 12.00 -3.93 -3.32
CA CYS A 99 13.25 -4.71 -3.26
C CYS A 99 13.22 -5.97 -4.17
N GLY A 100 12.15 -6.20 -4.94
CA GLY A 100 11.96 -7.44 -5.71
C GLY A 100 11.49 -8.62 -4.88
N GLY A 101 11.05 -8.39 -3.64
CA GLY A 101 10.61 -9.39 -2.68
C GLY A 101 9.22 -9.93 -2.96
N GLU A 102 8.97 -11.15 -2.50
CA GLU A 102 7.67 -11.79 -2.46
C GLU A 102 7.11 -11.69 -1.04
N PRO A 103 5.94 -11.06 -0.80
CA PRO A 103 5.29 -11.09 0.50
C PRO A 103 4.97 -12.54 0.92
N LEU A 104 5.27 -12.87 2.16
CA LEU A 104 5.01 -14.20 2.73
C LEU A 104 3.84 -14.16 3.68
N PHE A 105 3.95 -13.30 4.69
CA PHE A 105 2.92 -13.14 5.69
C PHE A 105 2.84 -11.71 6.22
N PHE A 106 1.73 -11.42 6.82
CA PHE A 106 1.36 -10.14 7.41
C PHE A 106 0.95 -10.33 8.87
N LEU A 107 1.27 -9.36 9.71
CA LEU A 107 0.82 -9.23 11.08
C LEU A 107 0.24 -7.83 11.27
N ASP A 108 -0.80 -7.69 12.08
CA ASP A 108 -1.40 -6.41 12.40
C ASP A 108 -1.42 -6.14 13.91
N TYR A 109 -1.44 -4.85 14.26
CA TYR A 109 -1.69 -4.36 15.60
C TYR A 109 -2.84 -3.34 15.55
N LEU A 110 -3.84 -3.53 16.39
CA LEU A 110 -4.99 -2.64 16.52
C LEU A 110 -5.05 -2.10 17.94
N GLY A 111 -4.83 -0.80 18.14
CA GLY A 111 -5.05 -0.12 19.41
C GLY A 111 -6.42 0.56 19.39
N VAL A 112 -7.35 0.14 20.26
CA VAL A 112 -8.74 0.60 20.20
C VAL A 112 -9.19 1.24 21.51
N GLY A 113 -10.08 2.24 21.43
CA GLY A 113 -10.65 2.86 22.64
C GLY A 113 -11.66 1.98 23.35
N LYS A 114 -12.46 1.24 22.57
CA LYS A 114 -13.38 0.21 23.06
C LYS A 114 -13.47 -0.92 22.04
N LEU A 115 -13.37 -2.14 22.52
CA LEU A 115 -13.47 -3.32 21.66
C LEU A 115 -14.94 -3.59 21.31
N ASP A 116 -15.27 -3.39 20.03
CA ASP A 116 -16.52 -3.79 19.41
C ASP A 116 -16.22 -4.90 18.38
N PRO A 117 -16.58 -6.14 18.65
CA PRO A 117 -16.25 -7.28 17.82
C PRO A 117 -16.70 -7.12 16.35
N ALA A 118 -17.88 -6.54 16.11
CA ALA A 118 -18.42 -6.38 14.77
C ALA A 118 -17.64 -5.30 13.97
N ARG A 119 -17.22 -4.22 14.62
CA ARG A 119 -16.38 -3.18 14.01
C ARG A 119 -14.98 -3.70 13.73
N MET A 120 -14.40 -4.44 14.67
CA MET A 120 -13.07 -5.06 14.47
C MET A 120 -13.10 -6.05 13.32
N ALA A 121 -14.14 -6.86 13.21
CA ALA A 121 -14.30 -7.79 12.08
C ALA A 121 -14.34 -7.08 10.72
N GLN A 122 -14.89 -5.86 10.61
CA GLN A 122 -14.83 -5.07 9.38
C GLN A 122 -13.39 -4.66 9.04
N ILE A 123 -12.62 -4.20 10.05
CA ILE A 123 -11.21 -3.81 9.85
C ILE A 123 -10.40 -5.03 9.39
N VAL A 124 -10.50 -6.14 10.12
CA VAL A 124 -9.79 -7.39 9.79
C VAL A 124 -10.24 -7.97 8.46
N LYS A 125 -11.52 -7.79 8.08
CA LYS A 125 -11.98 -8.11 6.72
C LYS A 125 -11.19 -7.34 5.66
N GLY A 126 -11.02 -6.04 5.85
CA GLY A 126 -10.20 -5.21 4.95
C GLY A 126 -8.73 -5.68 4.88
N ILE A 127 -8.13 -6.00 6.05
CA ILE A 127 -6.77 -6.56 6.11
C ILE A 127 -6.71 -7.89 5.33
N SER A 128 -7.66 -8.77 5.57
CA SER A 128 -7.75 -10.06 4.88
C SER A 128 -7.95 -9.89 3.37
N ASP A 129 -8.80 -8.97 2.92
CA ASP A 129 -8.99 -8.65 1.50
C ASP A 129 -7.67 -8.15 0.86
N GLY A 130 -6.94 -7.29 1.56
CA GLY A 130 -5.61 -6.83 1.13
C GLY A 130 -4.60 -7.98 1.04
N CYS A 131 -4.56 -8.85 2.05
CA CYS A 131 -3.68 -10.02 2.07
C CYS A 131 -3.97 -11.00 0.92
N VAL A 132 -5.25 -11.27 0.62
CA VAL A 132 -5.66 -12.06 -0.54
C VAL A 132 -5.20 -11.41 -1.84
N GLN A 133 -5.36 -10.09 -2.00
CA GLN A 133 -4.89 -9.36 -3.18
C GLN A 133 -3.36 -9.45 -3.32
N ALA A 134 -2.63 -9.36 -2.22
CA ALA A 134 -1.17 -9.43 -2.18
C ALA A 134 -0.63 -10.88 -2.28
N ASN A 135 -1.48 -11.90 -2.21
CA ASN A 135 -1.07 -13.31 -2.06
C ASN A 135 -0.15 -13.49 -0.85
N CYS A 136 -0.53 -12.92 0.28
CA CYS A 136 0.20 -12.86 1.54
C CYS A 136 -0.70 -13.46 2.63
N ALA A 137 -0.16 -14.29 3.52
CA ALA A 137 -0.96 -14.87 4.59
C ALA A 137 -1.10 -13.87 5.76
N LEU A 138 -2.32 -13.61 6.22
CA LEU A 138 -2.54 -12.98 7.51
C LEU A 138 -2.25 -14.02 8.58
N LEU A 139 -1.08 -13.92 9.21
CA LEU A 139 -0.57 -14.98 10.09
C LEU A 139 -1.04 -14.83 11.54
N GLY A 140 -1.38 -13.61 11.94
CA GLY A 140 -1.87 -13.25 13.26
C GLY A 140 -1.86 -11.74 13.44
N GLY A 141 -2.17 -11.32 14.64
CA GLY A 141 -2.19 -9.92 15.04
C GLY A 141 -2.43 -9.77 16.53
N GLU A 142 -2.54 -8.51 16.97
CA GLU A 142 -2.84 -8.14 18.34
C GLU A 142 -3.90 -7.04 18.37
N THR A 143 -4.85 -7.12 19.27
CA THR A 143 -5.82 -6.05 19.54
C THR A 143 -5.78 -5.66 20.99
N ALA A 144 -5.38 -4.43 21.27
CA ALA A 144 -5.27 -3.88 22.61
C ALA A 144 -6.41 -2.87 22.87
N GLU A 145 -7.21 -3.10 23.91
CA GLU A 145 -8.20 -2.13 24.38
C GLU A 145 -7.52 -1.10 25.29
N MET A 146 -7.51 0.17 24.84
CA MET A 146 -6.78 1.26 25.50
C MET A 146 -7.68 2.49 25.66
N PRO A 147 -8.66 2.47 26.58
CA PRO A 147 -9.66 3.54 26.73
C PRO A 147 -9.07 4.87 27.20
N ALA A 148 -7.86 4.88 27.77
CA ALA A 148 -7.17 6.11 28.16
C ALA A 148 -6.49 6.83 26.99
N PHE A 149 -6.22 6.13 25.87
CA PHE A 149 -5.53 6.67 24.71
C PHE A 149 -6.49 7.06 23.58
N TYR A 150 -7.54 6.28 23.35
CA TYR A 150 -8.50 6.45 22.25
C TYR A 150 -9.91 6.63 22.80
N LYS A 151 -10.71 7.43 22.09
CA LYS A 151 -12.16 7.48 22.38
C LYS A 151 -12.84 6.17 21.98
N PRO A 152 -14.04 5.86 22.50
CA PRO A 152 -14.68 4.55 22.30
C PRO A 152 -14.84 4.07 20.86
N ARG A 153 -14.87 4.98 19.87
CA ARG A 153 -15.02 4.64 18.45
C ARG A 153 -13.74 4.86 17.63
N GLU A 154 -12.70 5.35 18.27
CA GLU A 154 -11.40 5.61 17.64
C GLU A 154 -10.48 4.42 17.83
N PHE A 155 -9.58 4.25 16.87
CA PHE A 155 -8.52 3.25 16.89
C PHE A 155 -7.32 3.74 16.07
N ASP A 156 -6.20 3.13 16.31
CA ASP A 156 -5.03 3.21 15.44
C ASP A 156 -4.61 1.81 15.01
N MET A 157 -3.86 1.72 13.91
CA MET A 157 -3.46 0.44 13.35
C MET A 157 -2.07 0.50 12.73
N ALA A 158 -1.30 -0.55 12.94
CA ALA A 158 -0.01 -0.77 12.33
C ALA A 158 0.05 -2.16 11.70
N GLY A 159 0.75 -2.26 10.58
CA GLY A 159 0.98 -3.50 9.86
C GLY A 159 2.46 -3.83 9.77
N PHE A 160 2.74 -5.13 9.69
CA PHE A 160 4.09 -5.68 9.54
C PHE A 160 4.04 -6.73 8.43
N ALA A 161 4.71 -6.48 7.32
CA ALA A 161 4.86 -7.45 6.27
C ALA A 161 6.25 -8.08 6.31
N VAL A 162 6.29 -9.38 6.15
CA VAL A 162 7.53 -10.12 5.98
C VAL A 162 7.51 -10.79 4.61
N GLY A 163 8.60 -10.62 3.88
CA GLY A 163 8.78 -11.20 2.56
C GLY A 163 10.17 -11.80 2.40
N VAL A 164 10.40 -12.37 1.22
CA VAL A 164 11.66 -13.01 0.87
C VAL A 164 12.05 -12.66 -0.56
N VAL A 165 13.34 -12.50 -0.76
CA VAL A 165 13.94 -12.36 -2.09
C VAL A 165 15.17 -13.26 -2.21
N GLU A 166 15.40 -13.84 -3.37
CA GLU A 166 16.68 -14.48 -3.68
C GLU A 166 17.77 -13.40 -3.76
N ARG A 167 18.87 -13.53 -3.02
CA ARG A 167 19.93 -12.52 -2.90
C ARG A 167 20.37 -11.94 -4.25
N ARG A 168 20.49 -12.79 -5.27
CA ARG A 168 20.87 -12.37 -6.63
C ARG A 168 19.78 -11.64 -7.39
N ARG A 169 18.56 -11.56 -6.86
CA ARG A 169 17.42 -10.90 -7.49
C ARG A 169 16.97 -9.63 -6.77
N ILE A 170 17.71 -9.21 -5.76
CA ILE A 170 17.45 -7.94 -5.09
C ILE A 170 17.49 -6.82 -6.12
N ILE A 171 16.46 -5.98 -6.10
CA ILE A 171 16.35 -4.76 -6.89
C ILE A 171 16.74 -3.61 -5.96
N ASP A 172 17.85 -2.95 -6.27
CA ASP A 172 18.45 -1.89 -5.45
C ASP A 172 18.77 -0.62 -6.25
N GLY A 173 18.32 -0.55 -7.49
CA GLY A 173 18.52 0.60 -8.36
C GLY A 173 19.91 0.72 -9.00
N ARG A 174 20.93 0.04 -8.49
CA ARG A 174 22.33 0.20 -8.93
C ARG A 174 22.59 -0.06 -10.41
N CYS A 175 21.69 -0.79 -11.06
CA CYS A 175 21.78 -1.10 -12.47
C CYS A 175 21.05 -0.09 -13.36
N ALA A 176 20.46 0.96 -12.79
CA ALA A 176 19.83 2.02 -13.58
C ALA A 176 20.88 2.83 -14.35
N GLU A 177 20.55 3.21 -15.56
CA GLU A 177 21.45 3.95 -16.45
C GLU A 177 20.70 4.97 -17.31
N PRO A 178 21.39 6.01 -17.80
CA PRO A 178 20.77 6.97 -18.71
C PRO A 178 20.16 6.29 -19.94
N GLY A 179 18.93 6.66 -20.27
CA GLY A 179 18.15 6.04 -21.35
C GLY A 179 17.09 5.06 -20.86
N ASP A 180 17.21 4.52 -19.66
CA ASP A 180 16.18 3.68 -19.06
C ASP A 180 14.83 4.42 -19.00
N VAL A 181 13.76 3.66 -19.11
CA VAL A 181 12.38 4.18 -19.18
C VAL A 181 11.70 4.04 -17.81
N ALA A 182 11.14 5.13 -17.33
CA ALA A 182 10.25 5.14 -16.19
C ALA A 182 8.81 4.83 -16.66
N ILE A 183 8.24 3.71 -16.22
CA ILE A 183 6.86 3.31 -16.46
C ILE A 183 6.07 3.58 -15.19
N ALA A 184 5.02 4.41 -15.27
CA ALA A 184 4.09 4.64 -14.18
C ALA A 184 2.92 3.66 -14.21
N LEU A 185 2.46 3.26 -13.02
CA LEU A 185 1.18 2.61 -12.77
C LEU A 185 0.25 3.60 -12.07
N ALA A 186 -1.02 3.63 -12.51
CA ALA A 186 -2.01 4.52 -11.94
C ALA A 186 -2.27 4.25 -10.46
N SER A 187 -2.47 5.30 -9.67
CA SER A 187 -3.10 5.21 -8.35
C SER A 187 -4.62 5.15 -8.48
N ASP A 188 -5.30 4.72 -7.43
CA ASP A 188 -6.75 4.77 -7.29
C ASP A 188 -7.20 5.97 -6.41
N GLY A 189 -6.55 7.13 -6.57
CA GLY A 189 -6.78 8.36 -5.81
C GLY A 189 -5.66 8.66 -4.81
N LEU A 190 -6.03 9.20 -3.65
CA LEU A 190 -5.09 9.69 -2.62
C LEU A 190 -4.20 8.58 -2.04
N HIS A 191 -4.66 7.34 -2.07
CA HIS A 191 -4.09 6.23 -1.32
C HIS A 191 -4.15 6.48 0.21
N SER A 192 -3.02 6.45 0.93
CA SER A 192 -2.98 6.69 2.37
C SER A 192 -2.06 7.86 2.76
N ASN A 193 -1.76 8.76 1.81
CA ASN A 193 -0.82 9.86 2.05
C ASN A 193 -1.47 11.23 1.79
N GLY A 194 -0.95 12.27 2.45
CA GLY A 194 -1.41 13.64 2.27
C GLY A 194 -2.74 13.96 2.97
N TYR A 195 -3.27 13.10 3.82
CA TYR A 195 -4.58 13.27 4.46
C TYR A 195 -4.69 14.46 5.41
N GLY A 196 -3.59 14.87 6.04
CA GLY A 196 -3.56 16.12 6.81
C GLY A 196 -3.98 17.31 5.97
N LEU A 197 -3.37 17.46 4.78
CA LEU A 197 -3.69 18.54 3.85
C LEU A 197 -5.06 18.35 3.19
N ALA A 198 -5.36 17.16 2.67
CA ALA A 198 -6.62 16.88 1.99
C ALA A 198 -7.83 17.15 2.89
N ARG A 199 -7.83 16.70 4.14
CA ARG A 199 -8.88 16.94 5.12
C ARG A 199 -9.02 18.42 5.44
N ARG A 200 -7.90 19.10 5.70
CA ARG A 200 -7.88 20.53 6.00
C ARG A 200 -8.47 21.35 4.85
N VAL A 201 -8.13 21.01 3.61
CA VAL A 201 -8.64 21.73 2.43
C VAL A 201 -10.11 21.41 2.18
N LEU A 202 -10.49 20.13 2.10
CA LEU A 202 -11.83 19.75 1.66
C LEU A 202 -12.86 19.89 2.79
N LEU A 203 -12.56 19.39 4.00
CA LEU A 203 -13.54 19.34 5.08
C LEU A 203 -13.56 20.63 5.90
N GLU A 204 -12.40 21.21 6.23
CA GLU A 204 -12.35 22.37 7.11
C GLU A 204 -12.46 23.68 6.32
N LYS A 205 -11.67 23.87 5.24
CA LYS A 205 -11.64 25.12 4.49
C LYS A 205 -12.76 25.26 3.47
N ALA A 206 -12.98 24.23 2.65
CA ALA A 206 -14.05 24.24 1.65
C ALA A 206 -15.43 23.92 2.27
N GLY A 207 -15.46 23.39 3.51
CA GLY A 207 -16.68 23.12 4.25
C GLY A 207 -17.49 21.93 3.74
N TYR A 208 -16.90 21.03 2.94
CA TYR A 208 -17.59 19.81 2.50
C TYR A 208 -17.82 18.86 3.67
N GLY A 209 -19.05 18.34 3.78
CA GLY A 209 -19.32 17.13 4.53
C GLY A 209 -18.82 15.89 3.78
N VAL A 210 -18.54 14.80 4.50
CA VAL A 210 -18.10 13.54 3.87
C VAL A 210 -19.14 12.94 2.91
N ALA A 211 -20.42 13.28 3.09
CA ALA A 211 -21.52 12.85 2.21
C ALA A 211 -21.74 13.75 0.98
N ASP A 212 -21.11 14.93 0.93
CA ASP A 212 -21.29 15.87 -0.18
C ASP A 212 -20.71 15.31 -1.47
N ARG A 213 -21.40 15.57 -2.58
CA ARG A 213 -21.10 15.07 -3.91
C ARG A 213 -20.81 16.22 -4.87
N PRO A 214 -19.62 16.83 -4.81
CA PRO A 214 -19.26 17.89 -5.76
C PRO A 214 -19.26 17.34 -7.19
N PRO A 215 -19.70 18.14 -8.18
CA PRO A 215 -19.82 17.69 -9.57
C PRO A 215 -18.49 17.23 -10.17
N GLU A 216 -17.37 17.75 -9.66
CA GLU A 216 -16.02 17.38 -10.09
C GLU A 216 -15.64 15.91 -9.78
N LEU A 217 -16.37 15.23 -8.87
CA LEU A 217 -16.10 13.84 -8.46
C LEU A 217 -17.01 12.80 -9.13
N ASP A 218 -17.64 13.14 -10.26
CA ASP A 218 -18.45 12.23 -11.09
C ASP A 218 -19.49 11.41 -10.27
N GLY A 219 -20.13 12.08 -9.30
CA GLY A 219 -21.17 11.49 -8.44
C GLY A 219 -20.67 10.74 -7.21
N ALA A 220 -19.37 10.58 -7.04
CA ALA A 220 -18.82 10.09 -5.77
C ALA A 220 -18.91 11.16 -4.68
N SER A 221 -19.14 10.77 -3.41
CA SER A 221 -19.01 11.72 -2.31
C SER A 221 -17.55 11.98 -1.97
N VAL A 222 -17.30 13.09 -1.28
CA VAL A 222 -15.96 13.45 -0.79
C VAL A 222 -15.38 12.31 0.07
N GLY A 223 -16.19 11.75 0.97
CA GLY A 223 -15.76 10.65 1.82
C GLY A 223 -15.52 9.35 1.04
N GLU A 224 -16.38 9.00 0.07
CA GLU A 224 -16.18 7.83 -0.80
C GLU A 224 -14.87 7.94 -1.58
N GLU A 225 -14.59 9.11 -2.15
CA GLU A 225 -13.35 9.33 -2.90
C GLU A 225 -12.11 9.29 -1.98
N MET A 226 -12.21 9.90 -0.80
CA MET A 226 -11.13 9.86 0.19
C MET A 226 -10.91 8.46 0.78
N LEU A 227 -11.93 7.61 0.86
CA LEU A 227 -11.81 6.24 1.38
C LEU A 227 -11.46 5.21 0.29
N ARG A 228 -11.24 5.60 -0.96
CA ARG A 228 -10.74 4.64 -1.96
C ARG A 228 -9.48 3.96 -1.45
N PRO A 229 -9.45 2.61 -1.44
CA PRO A 229 -8.30 1.89 -0.94
C PRO A 229 -7.04 2.15 -1.76
N THR A 230 -5.91 2.11 -1.11
CA THR A 230 -4.60 2.07 -1.76
C THR A 230 -4.50 0.85 -2.65
N ARG A 231 -4.10 1.06 -3.91
CA ARG A 231 -3.94 -0.02 -4.87
C ARG A 231 -2.77 -0.93 -4.49
N ILE A 232 -2.99 -2.24 -4.60
CA ILE A 232 -1.97 -3.27 -4.35
C ILE A 232 -1.37 -3.71 -5.68
N TYR A 233 -0.08 -3.46 -5.91
CA TYR A 233 0.63 -3.75 -7.16
C TYR A 233 1.35 -5.11 -7.16
N VAL A 234 1.33 -5.84 -6.06
CA VAL A 234 2.12 -7.05 -5.81
C VAL A 234 2.01 -8.07 -6.94
N ARG A 235 0.79 -8.47 -7.31
CA ARG A 235 0.58 -9.52 -8.33
C ARG A 235 1.12 -9.11 -9.69
N SER A 236 0.86 -7.89 -10.10
CA SER A 236 1.27 -7.36 -11.41
C SER A 236 2.79 -7.22 -11.50
N VAL A 237 3.41 -6.63 -10.48
CA VAL A 237 4.87 -6.43 -10.44
C VAL A 237 5.60 -7.76 -10.35
N LEU A 238 5.20 -8.66 -9.44
CA LEU A 238 5.83 -9.97 -9.31
C LEU A 238 5.64 -10.83 -10.56
N ASN A 239 4.51 -10.70 -11.28
CA ASN A 239 4.30 -11.38 -12.55
C ASN A 239 5.33 -10.92 -13.60
N VAL A 240 5.59 -9.61 -13.69
CA VAL A 240 6.63 -9.04 -14.57
C VAL A 240 8.02 -9.54 -14.16
N LEU A 241 8.37 -9.48 -12.87
CA LEU A 241 9.66 -9.94 -12.37
C LEU A 241 9.89 -11.43 -12.63
N ARG A 242 8.86 -12.26 -12.47
CA ARG A 242 8.93 -13.71 -12.74
C ARG A 242 9.08 -14.02 -14.23
N HIS A 243 8.54 -13.20 -15.11
CA HIS A 243 8.68 -13.36 -16.55
C HIS A 243 10.10 -13.06 -17.02
N TYR A 244 10.72 -11.99 -16.52
CA TYR A 244 12.06 -11.55 -16.90
C TYR A 244 13.13 -12.05 -15.93
N ARG A 245 13.20 -13.37 -15.69
CA ARG A 245 14.10 -13.97 -14.69
C ARG A 245 15.57 -13.95 -15.06
N VAL A 246 15.90 -13.99 -16.35
CA VAL A 246 17.27 -14.21 -16.85
C VAL A 246 18.01 -12.88 -17.02
N LYS A 247 17.33 -11.86 -17.55
CA LYS A 247 17.89 -10.54 -17.75
C LYS A 247 17.40 -9.56 -16.69
N ARG A 248 18.29 -8.74 -16.15
CA ARG A 248 17.91 -7.64 -15.22
C ARG A 248 17.35 -6.46 -16.01
N VAL A 249 16.16 -6.63 -16.59
CA VAL A 249 15.50 -5.59 -17.37
C VAL A 249 14.71 -4.60 -16.52
N ILE A 250 14.28 -5.01 -15.32
CA ILE A 250 13.73 -4.13 -14.30
C ILE A 250 14.89 -3.70 -13.42
N LYS A 251 15.19 -2.40 -13.40
CA LYS A 251 16.37 -1.82 -12.78
C LYS A 251 16.07 -1.26 -11.39
N ALA A 252 14.91 -0.61 -11.22
CA ALA A 252 14.43 -0.06 -9.96
C ALA A 252 12.90 -0.07 -9.90
N LEU A 253 12.37 -0.04 -8.69
CA LEU A 253 10.94 0.00 -8.38
C LEU A 253 10.71 1.04 -7.29
N ALA A 254 9.66 1.86 -7.43
CA ALA A 254 9.32 2.89 -6.44
C ALA A 254 7.81 2.88 -6.17
N HIS A 255 7.43 2.75 -4.91
CA HIS A 255 6.09 3.02 -4.42
C HIS A 255 5.96 4.53 -4.15
N ILE A 256 4.95 5.18 -4.72
CA ILE A 256 4.78 6.63 -4.61
C ILE A 256 3.85 6.93 -3.44
N THR A 257 4.43 7.34 -2.33
CA THR A 257 3.79 7.62 -1.05
C THR A 257 3.93 9.10 -0.68
N GLY A 258 3.99 9.45 0.61
CA GLY A 258 4.31 10.79 1.08
C GLY A 258 5.64 11.28 0.49
N GLY A 259 5.70 12.54 0.12
CA GLY A 259 6.79 13.08 -0.68
C GLY A 259 6.55 13.04 -2.19
N GLY A 260 5.47 12.37 -2.65
CA GLY A 260 5.09 12.29 -4.07
C GLY A 260 6.19 11.72 -4.96
N LEU A 261 6.15 12.05 -6.24
CA LEU A 261 7.20 11.67 -7.19
C LEU A 261 8.57 12.23 -6.80
N PRO A 262 8.69 13.52 -6.40
CA PRO A 262 9.99 14.11 -6.03
C PRO A 262 10.67 13.42 -4.84
N GLY A 263 9.90 13.00 -3.84
CA GLY A 263 10.46 12.38 -2.65
C GLY A 263 10.75 10.89 -2.76
N ASN A 264 10.12 10.18 -3.71
CA ASN A 264 10.22 8.72 -3.77
C ASN A 264 11.06 8.21 -4.96
N LEU A 265 10.95 8.83 -6.13
CA LEU A 265 11.63 8.32 -7.31
C LEU A 265 13.17 8.47 -7.26
N PRO A 266 13.76 9.54 -6.71
CA PRO A 266 15.21 9.64 -6.55
C PRO A 266 15.80 8.58 -5.59
N ARG A 267 15.04 8.13 -4.59
CA ARG A 267 15.52 7.13 -3.59
C ARG A 267 15.95 5.80 -4.20
N VAL A 268 15.45 5.49 -5.39
CA VAL A 268 15.70 4.21 -6.07
C VAL A 268 16.69 4.33 -7.23
N LEU A 269 17.33 5.48 -7.37
CA LEU A 269 18.35 5.74 -8.41
C LEU A 269 19.73 5.91 -7.79
N PRO A 270 20.81 5.53 -8.50
CA PRO A 270 22.16 5.86 -8.09
C PRO A 270 22.42 7.36 -8.13
N ASP A 271 23.40 7.82 -7.35
CA ASP A 271 23.89 9.19 -7.41
C ASP A 271 24.28 9.60 -8.84
N GLY A 272 23.97 10.83 -9.20
CA GLY A 272 24.24 11.36 -10.53
C GLY A 272 23.23 10.97 -11.60
N LEU A 273 22.13 10.31 -11.22
CA LEU A 273 21.01 10.02 -12.10
C LEU A 273 19.72 10.70 -11.61
N THR A 274 18.89 11.08 -12.56
CA THR A 274 17.54 11.60 -12.32
C THR A 274 16.57 11.06 -13.34
N VAL A 275 15.27 11.32 -13.15
CA VAL A 275 14.26 11.06 -14.19
C VAL A 275 13.74 12.38 -14.73
N ARG A 276 13.77 12.52 -16.07
CA ARG A 276 13.05 13.58 -16.75
C ARG A 276 11.60 13.14 -16.95
N VAL A 277 10.72 13.71 -16.13
CA VAL A 277 9.29 13.39 -16.06
C VAL A 277 8.51 14.25 -17.05
N LYS A 278 7.63 13.63 -17.83
CA LYS A 278 6.70 14.33 -18.73
C LYS A 278 5.40 14.62 -17.99
N ARG A 279 5.14 15.89 -17.66
CA ARG A 279 3.93 16.32 -16.92
C ARG A 279 2.62 16.04 -17.64
N ASP A 280 2.62 16.04 -18.96
CA ASP A 280 1.47 15.80 -19.83
C ASP A 280 1.21 14.32 -20.16
N SER A 281 2.04 13.41 -19.62
CA SER A 281 1.94 11.98 -19.95
C SER A 281 0.75 11.27 -19.27
N TRP A 282 0.05 11.91 -18.35
CA TRP A 282 -1.14 11.35 -17.70
C TRP A 282 -2.15 12.44 -17.31
N GLN A 283 -3.39 12.00 -17.07
CA GLN A 283 -4.42 12.85 -16.52
C GLN A 283 -4.43 12.73 -14.99
N VAL A 284 -4.24 13.86 -14.32
CA VAL A 284 -4.33 13.94 -12.86
C VAL A 284 -5.79 13.68 -12.43
N PRO A 285 -6.05 12.75 -11.49
CA PRO A 285 -7.38 12.44 -10.99
C PRO A 285 -8.12 13.66 -10.40
N ALA A 286 -9.44 13.64 -10.48
CA ALA A 286 -10.30 14.76 -10.11
C ALA A 286 -10.11 15.24 -8.66
N ILE A 287 -9.88 14.31 -7.72
CA ILE A 287 -9.70 14.66 -6.30
C ILE A 287 -8.52 15.62 -6.09
N PHE A 288 -7.40 15.43 -6.79
CA PHE A 288 -6.25 16.33 -6.68
C PHE A 288 -6.53 17.71 -7.26
N LYS A 289 -7.28 17.77 -8.38
CA LYS A 289 -7.72 19.04 -8.97
C LYS A 289 -8.66 19.78 -8.04
N LEU A 290 -9.56 19.05 -7.38
CA LEU A 290 -10.49 19.62 -6.41
C LEU A 290 -9.72 20.19 -5.19
N ILE A 291 -8.73 19.46 -4.66
CA ILE A 291 -7.89 19.94 -3.56
C ILE A 291 -7.14 21.22 -3.97
N ALA A 292 -6.49 21.24 -5.12
CA ALA A 292 -5.77 22.41 -5.61
C ALA A 292 -6.70 23.61 -5.82
N ALA A 293 -7.92 23.42 -6.37
CA ALA A 293 -8.88 24.47 -6.61
C ALA A 293 -9.51 25.05 -5.33
N LYS A 294 -9.71 24.22 -4.29
CA LYS A 294 -10.36 24.65 -3.03
C LYS A 294 -9.35 25.10 -1.96
N GLY A 295 -8.06 24.70 -2.08
CA GLY A 295 -6.97 25.12 -1.20
C GLY A 295 -6.07 26.16 -1.88
N PRO A 296 -5.37 27.02 -1.14
CA PRO A 296 -4.26 27.81 -1.67
C PRO A 296 -3.00 26.94 -1.70
N VAL A 297 -3.07 25.78 -2.37
CA VAL A 297 -1.96 24.82 -2.46
C VAL A 297 -1.33 25.01 -3.83
N ASP A 298 -0.05 25.36 -3.85
CA ASP A 298 0.68 25.52 -5.10
C ASP A 298 1.03 24.16 -5.73
N ASP A 299 1.39 24.18 -7.02
CA ASP A 299 1.65 22.97 -7.80
C ASP A 299 2.82 22.15 -7.24
N LEU A 300 3.85 22.81 -6.67
CA LEU A 300 5.00 22.11 -6.12
C LEU A 300 4.63 21.40 -4.82
N GLU A 301 3.84 22.05 -3.98
CA GLU A 301 3.34 21.43 -2.75
C GLU A 301 2.41 20.23 -3.10
N MET A 302 1.52 20.36 -4.09
CA MET A 302 0.70 19.25 -4.56
C MET A 302 1.57 18.05 -5.01
N LEU A 303 2.66 18.30 -5.75
CA LEU A 303 3.58 17.27 -6.21
C LEU A 303 4.40 16.64 -5.08
N ASN A 304 4.69 17.40 -4.02
CA ASN A 304 5.47 16.93 -2.86
C ASN A 304 4.62 16.18 -1.84
N VAL A 305 3.32 16.47 -1.76
CA VAL A 305 2.44 15.83 -0.77
C VAL A 305 1.75 14.60 -1.33
N PHE A 306 1.33 14.66 -2.61
CA PHE A 306 0.46 13.66 -3.21
C PHE A 306 1.11 12.87 -4.33
N ASN A 307 0.59 11.65 -4.56
CA ASN A 307 0.97 10.80 -5.69
C ASN A 307 0.51 11.34 -7.06
N MET A 308 -0.38 12.30 -7.11
CA MET A 308 -0.94 12.95 -8.30
C MET A 308 -1.46 11.99 -9.39
N GLY A 309 -1.85 10.78 -9.01
CA GLY A 309 -2.35 9.75 -9.93
C GLY A 309 -1.31 8.69 -10.33
N VAL A 310 -0.08 8.80 -9.84
CA VAL A 310 0.99 7.82 -10.03
C VAL A 310 1.24 7.06 -8.74
N GLY A 311 0.84 5.80 -8.64
CA GLY A 311 0.99 5.04 -7.39
C GLY A 311 2.24 4.18 -7.33
N PHE A 312 2.77 3.75 -8.49
CA PHE A 312 3.98 2.93 -8.55
C PHE A 312 4.78 3.21 -9.83
N VAL A 313 6.10 3.11 -9.76
CA VAL A 313 6.99 3.34 -10.92
C VAL A 313 7.96 2.19 -11.07
N LEU A 314 8.15 1.73 -12.32
CA LEU A 314 9.18 0.77 -12.71
C LEU A 314 10.21 1.49 -13.59
N ILE A 315 11.49 1.39 -13.26
CA ILE A 315 12.60 1.79 -14.13
C ILE A 315 13.06 0.55 -14.89
N VAL A 316 12.99 0.59 -16.21
CA VAL A 316 13.23 -0.57 -17.06
C VAL A 316 14.13 -0.25 -18.25
N ALA A 317 14.85 -1.27 -18.75
CA ALA A 317 15.64 -1.15 -19.97
C ALA A 317 14.73 -0.77 -21.17
N PRO A 318 15.16 0.17 -22.06
CA PRO A 318 14.30 0.79 -23.06
C PRO A 318 13.65 -0.20 -24.02
N ASP A 319 14.37 -1.23 -24.46
CA ASP A 319 13.87 -2.25 -25.39
C ASP A 319 12.75 -3.10 -24.82
N PHE A 320 12.65 -3.16 -23.48
CA PHE A 320 11.65 -3.94 -22.75
C PHE A 320 10.45 -3.11 -22.26
N ALA A 321 10.49 -1.79 -22.41
CA ALA A 321 9.43 -0.92 -21.88
C ALA A 321 8.05 -1.28 -22.49
N ARG A 322 7.96 -1.38 -23.82
CA ARG A 322 6.71 -1.73 -24.51
C ARG A 322 6.19 -3.13 -24.16
N PRO A 323 7.00 -4.20 -24.22
CA PRO A 323 6.59 -5.53 -23.78
C PRO A 323 6.13 -5.59 -22.32
N ILE A 324 6.82 -4.90 -21.40
CA ILE A 324 6.44 -4.82 -19.99
C ILE A 324 5.09 -4.11 -19.82
N MET A 325 4.90 -2.96 -20.48
CA MET A 325 3.61 -2.25 -20.42
C MET A 325 2.46 -3.09 -20.98
N ASN A 326 2.65 -3.81 -22.08
CA ASN A 326 1.64 -4.70 -22.63
C ASN A 326 1.25 -5.78 -21.63
N ARG A 327 2.26 -6.39 -20.96
CA ARG A 327 2.03 -7.38 -19.93
C ARG A 327 1.29 -6.80 -18.71
N LEU A 328 1.66 -5.64 -18.25
CA LEU A 328 0.96 -4.94 -17.17
C LEU A 328 -0.51 -4.66 -17.53
N ARG A 329 -0.77 -4.23 -18.76
CA ARG A 329 -2.14 -3.98 -19.25
C ARG A 329 -2.98 -5.25 -19.30
N THR A 330 -2.42 -6.40 -19.71
CA THR A 330 -3.14 -7.69 -19.67
C THR A 330 -3.46 -8.15 -18.25
N LEU A 331 -2.75 -7.63 -17.26
CA LEU A 331 -3.00 -7.85 -15.82
C LEU A 331 -3.96 -6.81 -15.21
N GLY A 332 -4.52 -5.91 -16.03
CA GLY A 332 -5.48 -4.90 -15.61
C GLY A 332 -4.85 -3.58 -15.12
N GLU A 333 -3.53 -3.39 -15.31
CA GLU A 333 -2.89 -2.15 -14.90
C GLU A 333 -3.07 -1.05 -15.95
N ARG A 334 -3.45 0.14 -15.49
CA ARG A 334 -3.33 1.37 -16.27
C ARG A 334 -1.89 1.86 -16.15
N CYS A 335 -1.13 1.84 -17.24
CA CYS A 335 0.27 2.22 -17.24
C CYS A 335 0.67 3.02 -18.48
N TRP A 336 1.68 3.87 -18.30
CA TRP A 336 2.23 4.73 -19.37
C TRP A 336 3.71 5.00 -19.13
N VAL A 337 4.37 5.58 -20.14
CA VAL A 337 5.74 6.07 -20.00
C VAL A 337 5.71 7.42 -19.29
N LEU A 338 6.21 7.45 -18.08
CA LEU A 338 6.31 8.65 -17.24
C LEU A 338 7.47 9.56 -17.71
N GLY A 339 8.57 8.95 -18.10
CA GLY A 339 9.78 9.67 -18.46
C GLY A 339 10.96 8.77 -18.76
N LYS A 340 12.17 9.35 -18.73
CA LYS A 340 13.43 8.62 -18.96
C LYS A 340 14.48 9.02 -17.93
N VAL A 341 15.30 8.04 -17.54
CA VAL A 341 16.49 8.26 -16.72
C VAL A 341 17.53 9.06 -17.49
N ARG A 342 18.15 10.02 -16.83
CA ARG A 342 19.21 10.89 -17.37
C ARG A 342 20.31 11.12 -16.34
N LYS A 343 21.46 11.60 -16.79
CA LYS A 343 22.46 12.18 -15.89
C LYS A 343 21.89 13.48 -15.32
N GLY A 344 21.99 13.66 -14.02
CA GLY A 344 21.45 14.84 -13.33
C GLY A 344 21.66 14.78 -11.83
N GLY A 345 21.18 15.80 -11.12
CA GLY A 345 21.16 15.86 -9.66
C GLY A 345 20.07 14.97 -9.02
N PRO A 346 19.89 15.05 -7.70
CA PRO A 346 18.91 14.26 -6.97
C PRO A 346 17.46 14.71 -7.24
N GLU A 347 17.26 15.89 -7.81
CA GLU A 347 15.93 16.41 -8.10
C GLU A 347 15.40 15.91 -9.45
N LEU A 348 14.09 15.72 -9.54
CA LEU A 348 13.45 15.36 -10.81
C LEU A 348 13.50 16.53 -11.79
N GLU A 349 13.74 16.21 -13.06
CA GLU A 349 13.56 17.16 -14.16
C GLU A 349 12.12 17.07 -14.68
N TRP A 350 11.47 18.23 -14.81
CA TRP A 350 10.11 18.32 -15.37
C TRP A 350 10.16 18.80 -16.82
N ALA A 351 9.42 18.08 -17.71
CA ALA A 351 9.35 18.38 -19.16
C ALA A 351 7.90 18.56 -19.60
#